data_ca48df76bf5f2ad9d0094714b77e08f9
#
_entry.id   ca48df76bf5f2ad9d0094714b77e08f9
#
_cell.length_a   1.000
_cell.length_b   1.000
_cell.length_c   1.000
_cell.angle_alpha   90.00
_cell.angle_beta   90.00
_cell.angle_gamma   90.00
#
_symmetry.space_group_name_H-M   'P 1'
#
loop_
_entity.id
_entity.type
_entity.pdbx_description
1 polymer ?
#
loop_
_entity_poly.entity_id
_entity_poly.type
_entity_poly.pdbx_seq_one_letter_code
_entity_poly.pdbx_strand_id
1 'polypeptide(L)'
;MKTNTIASPSKTGASAVARGLTTVARPESTTGAKSAPVLLRIKSILVPIDFSTSSKKALQYAVPFARQFGAKLTLLHVVEPVATPDFANSFPLMMENDKVKAASRGQLEHIIKEQAIAPKLVEKTLVRFGRSFHEIADAARTLKVDLIIISTHGYTGLKHALLGSTTERVVRYAPCPVLVVREREHEFVQAD
;
A
#
# COMPACT_ATOMS: atom_id res chain seq x y z
N MET A 1 51.00 22.33 45.20
CA MET A 1 52.41 22.73 45.01
C MET A 1 52.64 23.13 43.58
N LYS A 2 53.13 24.39 43.39
CA LYS A 2 53.74 25.02 42.22
C LYS A 2 52.81 25.27 41.02
N THR A 3 52.12 26.40 40.84
CA THR A 3 52.50 27.78 40.43
C THR A 3 53.58 27.88 39.38
N ASN A 4 53.23 28.50 38.24
CA ASN A 4 53.89 29.61 37.50
C ASN A 4 53.11 29.88 36.23
N THR A 5 52.47 30.95 36.06
CA THR A 5 52.60 32.43 35.95
C THR A 5 53.69 32.94 34.98
N ILE A 6 53.24 33.96 34.19
CA ILE A 6 53.99 35.03 33.48
C ILE A 6 54.39 34.67 32.03
N ALA A 7 54.23 35.51 30.96
CA ALA A 7 54.00 36.95 30.80
C ALA A 7 53.64 37.24 29.36
N SER A 8 52.88 38.31 29.13
CA SER A 8 52.93 39.12 27.91
C SER A 8 54.18 40.04 27.91
N PRO A 9 54.66 40.62 26.80
CA PRO A 9 54.07 41.82 26.28
C PRO A 9 54.27 42.18 24.77
N SER A 10 53.50 43.16 24.33
CA SER A 10 53.76 44.40 23.59
C SER A 10 53.80 44.37 22.05
N LYS A 11 52.85 45.11 21.51
CA LYS A 11 52.88 46.25 20.57
C LYS A 11 53.91 46.26 19.47
N THR A 12 53.47 46.38 18.22
CA THR A 12 53.50 47.61 17.38
C THR A 12 53.21 47.30 15.92
N GLY A 13 52.49 48.15 15.26
CA GLY A 13 52.76 48.53 13.88
C GLY A 13 51.56 48.49 12.92
N ALA A 14 51.03 49.67 12.71
CA ALA A 14 49.99 49.98 11.72
C ALA A 14 50.42 49.69 10.29
N SER A 15 49.52 49.24 9.44
CA SER A 15 49.36 49.85 8.09
C SER A 15 48.02 49.43 7.50
N ALA A 16 47.21 50.43 7.22
CA ALA A 16 45.95 50.36 6.52
C ALA A 16 46.21 50.08 5.01
N VAL A 17 45.57 49.04 4.49
CA VAL A 17 45.26 48.96 3.06
C VAL A 17 43.79 48.59 2.92
N ALA A 18 42.99 49.58 2.64
CA ALA A 18 41.60 49.43 2.22
C ALA A 18 41.57 48.72 0.89
N ARG A 19 41.05 47.49 0.85
CA ARG A 19 40.64 46.85 -0.40
C ARG A 19 39.11 46.71 -0.35
N GLY A 20 38.48 47.43 -1.30
CA GLY A 20 37.05 47.49 -1.46
C GLY A 20 36.43 46.07 -1.56
N LEU A 21 35.54 45.79 -0.66
CA LEU A 21 34.60 44.70 -0.82
C LEU A 21 33.53 45.11 -1.82
N THR A 22 33.70 44.67 -3.05
CA THR A 22 32.61 44.67 -4.03
C THR A 22 31.57 43.69 -3.54
N THR A 23 30.50 44.18 -2.95
CA THR A 23 29.32 43.37 -2.59
C THR A 23 28.68 42.92 -3.91
N VAL A 24 28.94 41.66 -4.29
CA VAL A 24 28.23 41.00 -5.36
C VAL A 24 26.81 40.79 -4.85
N ALA A 25 25.89 41.60 -5.30
CA ALA A 25 24.46 41.43 -5.08
C ALA A 25 24.05 40.07 -5.64
N ARG A 26 23.67 39.17 -4.76
CA ARG A 26 23.07 37.90 -5.10
C ARG A 26 21.71 38.22 -5.75
N PRO A 27 21.41 37.75 -6.96
CA PRO A 27 20.09 37.97 -7.53
C PRO A 27 19.06 37.21 -6.65
N GLU A 28 18.18 37.95 -6.03
CA GLU A 28 16.96 37.41 -5.41
C GLU A 28 16.11 36.81 -6.54
N SER A 29 16.16 35.51 -6.67
CA SER A 29 15.24 34.76 -7.52
C SER A 29 13.88 34.68 -6.84
N THR A 30 13.16 35.78 -6.86
CA THR A 30 11.71 35.79 -6.63
C THR A 30 11.02 35.19 -7.83
N THR A 31 10.94 33.89 -7.87
CA THR A 31 9.89 33.21 -8.65
C THR A 31 9.19 32.26 -7.72
N GLY A 32 8.27 32.79 -6.98
CA GLY A 32 7.25 32.00 -6.27
C GLY A 32 6.35 31.33 -7.30
N ALA A 33 6.85 30.27 -7.93
CA ALA A 33 6.01 29.34 -8.64
C ALA A 33 5.09 28.72 -7.59
N LYS A 34 3.86 29.20 -7.48
CA LYS A 34 2.80 28.51 -6.76
C LYS A 34 2.69 27.14 -7.39
N SER A 35 3.31 26.13 -6.77
CA SER A 35 3.11 24.73 -7.19
C SER A 35 1.62 24.45 -7.10
N ALA A 36 1.03 24.05 -8.21
CA ALA A 36 -0.36 23.63 -8.21
C ALA A 36 -0.54 22.54 -7.12
N PRO A 37 -1.65 22.55 -6.38
CA PRO A 37 -1.86 21.58 -5.34
C PRO A 37 -1.80 20.16 -5.92
N VAL A 38 -0.95 19.31 -5.35
CA VAL A 38 -0.87 17.90 -5.72
C VAL A 38 -2.13 17.22 -5.22
N LEU A 39 -3.02 16.84 -6.14
CA LEU A 39 -4.24 16.14 -5.83
C LEU A 39 -4.03 14.64 -5.94
N LEU A 40 -4.36 13.91 -4.89
CA LEU A 40 -4.43 12.46 -4.97
C LEU A 40 -5.60 12.04 -5.87
N ARG A 41 -5.30 11.32 -6.93
CA ARG A 41 -6.31 10.78 -7.85
C ARG A 41 -6.31 9.27 -7.77
N ILE A 42 -7.21 8.70 -6.98
CA ILE A 42 -7.43 7.26 -6.85
C ILE A 42 -8.76 6.95 -7.53
N LYS A 43 -8.73 6.16 -8.61
CA LYS A 43 -9.92 5.78 -9.38
C LYS A 43 -10.22 4.29 -9.30
N SER A 44 -9.23 3.47 -9.04
CA SER A 44 -9.33 2.02 -9.01
C SER A 44 -8.57 1.45 -7.82
N ILE A 45 -9.28 0.68 -6.98
CA ILE A 45 -8.74 0.06 -5.78
C ILE A 45 -8.91 -1.45 -5.89
N LEU A 46 -7.82 -2.20 -5.72
CA LEU A 46 -7.83 -3.66 -5.64
C LEU A 46 -7.88 -4.10 -4.18
N VAL A 47 -8.82 -4.99 -3.86
CA VAL A 47 -8.96 -5.54 -2.51
C VAL A 47 -8.87 -7.07 -2.59
N PRO A 48 -7.72 -7.64 -2.21
CA PRO A 48 -7.59 -9.09 -2.07
C PRO A 48 -8.44 -9.60 -0.91
N ILE A 49 -9.22 -10.67 -1.16
CA ILE A 49 -10.15 -11.28 -0.20
C ILE A 49 -9.84 -12.77 -0.12
N ASP A 50 -9.55 -13.24 1.09
CA ASP A 50 -9.38 -14.67 1.42
C ASP A 50 -10.50 -15.19 2.34
N PHE A 51 -11.57 -14.42 2.49
CA PHE A 51 -12.74 -14.69 3.33
C PHE A 51 -12.48 -14.66 4.84
N SER A 52 -11.25 -14.39 5.28
CA SER A 52 -10.92 -14.20 6.70
C SER A 52 -11.55 -12.91 7.26
N THR A 53 -11.66 -12.84 8.58
CA THR A 53 -12.07 -11.60 9.28
C THR A 53 -11.16 -10.43 8.95
N SER A 54 -9.86 -10.69 8.84
CA SER A 54 -8.86 -9.67 8.50
C SER A 54 -9.08 -9.10 7.10
N SER A 55 -9.35 -9.93 6.09
CA SER A 55 -9.63 -9.44 4.74
C SER A 55 -10.96 -8.70 4.65
N LYS A 56 -11.97 -9.11 5.42
CA LYS A 56 -13.23 -8.36 5.55
C LYS A 56 -12.99 -6.99 6.18
N LYS A 57 -12.09 -6.89 7.17
CA LYS A 57 -11.69 -5.60 7.75
C LYS A 57 -11.00 -4.69 6.72
N ALA A 58 -10.09 -5.23 5.91
CA ALA A 58 -9.48 -4.46 4.82
C ALA A 58 -10.54 -3.90 3.85
N LEU A 59 -11.59 -4.67 3.56
CA LEU A 59 -12.71 -4.22 2.75
C LEU A 59 -13.51 -3.09 3.42
N GLN A 60 -13.69 -3.11 4.75
CA GLN A 60 -14.32 -2.02 5.51
C GLN A 60 -13.55 -0.71 5.39
N TYR A 61 -12.23 -0.74 5.26
CA TYR A 61 -11.41 0.43 4.95
C TYR A 61 -11.52 0.84 3.47
N ALA A 62 -11.56 -0.13 2.56
CA ALA A 62 -11.63 0.15 1.13
C ALA A 62 -12.91 0.88 0.71
N VAL A 63 -14.04 0.59 1.34
CA VAL A 63 -15.34 1.22 1.02
C VAL A 63 -15.34 2.73 1.25
N PRO A 64 -14.97 3.27 2.42
CA PRO A 64 -14.88 4.72 2.63
C PRO A 64 -13.81 5.37 1.75
N PHE A 65 -12.67 4.72 1.49
CA PHE A 65 -11.70 5.20 0.51
C PHE A 65 -12.32 5.34 -0.88
N ALA A 66 -13.03 4.32 -1.34
CA ALA A 66 -13.69 4.37 -2.64
C ALA A 66 -14.74 5.50 -2.71
N ARG A 67 -15.51 5.70 -1.64
CA ARG A 67 -16.49 6.81 -1.55
C ARG A 67 -15.80 8.16 -1.58
N GLN A 68 -14.75 8.35 -0.78
CA GLN A 68 -14.03 9.61 -0.62
C GLN A 68 -13.36 10.06 -1.92
N PHE A 69 -12.75 9.14 -2.66
CA PHE A 69 -12.03 9.44 -3.90
C PHE A 69 -12.87 9.26 -5.16
N GLY A 70 -14.11 8.80 -5.05
CA GLY A 70 -14.92 8.43 -6.22
C GLY A 70 -14.34 7.24 -6.99
N ALA A 71 -13.63 6.37 -6.29
CA ALA A 71 -12.96 5.20 -6.86
C ALA A 71 -13.91 4.00 -6.99
N LYS A 72 -13.52 3.03 -7.81
CA LYS A 72 -14.18 1.73 -7.95
C LYS A 72 -13.37 0.64 -7.27
N LEU A 73 -14.07 -0.33 -6.69
CA LEU A 73 -13.47 -1.49 -6.05
C LEU A 73 -13.44 -2.68 -7.01
N THR A 74 -12.30 -3.34 -7.08
CA THR A 74 -12.18 -4.69 -7.64
C THR A 74 -11.86 -5.64 -6.49
N LEU A 75 -12.73 -6.60 -6.20
CA LEU A 75 -12.49 -7.64 -5.22
C LEU A 75 -11.83 -8.84 -5.91
N LEU A 76 -10.71 -9.31 -5.38
CA LEU A 76 -9.95 -10.42 -5.93
C LEU A 76 -9.83 -11.54 -4.90
N HIS A 77 -10.31 -12.73 -5.24
CA HIS A 77 -9.97 -13.95 -4.53
C HIS A 77 -8.98 -14.78 -5.35
N VAL A 78 -7.93 -15.27 -4.68
CA VAL A 78 -6.96 -16.15 -5.31
C VAL A 78 -7.05 -17.53 -4.67
N VAL A 79 -7.32 -18.53 -5.50
CA VAL A 79 -7.31 -19.95 -5.12
C VAL A 79 -5.92 -20.49 -5.35
N GLU A 80 -5.21 -20.83 -4.27
CA GLU A 80 -3.92 -21.49 -4.37
C GLU A 80 -4.12 -22.98 -4.64
N PRO A 81 -3.57 -23.54 -5.71
CA PRO A 81 -3.66 -24.97 -5.96
C PRO A 81 -2.92 -25.74 -4.87
N VAL A 82 -3.59 -26.71 -4.29
CA VAL A 82 -2.93 -27.67 -3.40
C VAL A 82 -2.04 -28.53 -4.27
N ALA A 83 -0.74 -28.53 -3.99
CA ALA A 83 0.21 -29.41 -4.66
C ALA A 83 -0.07 -30.85 -4.23
N THR A 84 -0.80 -31.59 -5.03
CA THR A 84 -0.91 -33.05 -4.88
C THR A 84 0.23 -33.72 -5.62
N PRO A 85 0.87 -34.78 -5.07
CA PRO A 85 2.00 -35.45 -5.71
C PRO A 85 1.66 -36.15 -7.01
N ASP A 86 0.39 -36.39 -7.29
CA ASP A 86 -0.07 -37.12 -8.47
C ASP A 86 -0.46 -36.20 -9.64
N PHE A 87 0.55 -35.86 -10.44
CA PHE A 87 0.37 -35.12 -11.70
C PHE A 87 -0.33 -35.94 -12.82
N ALA A 88 -0.67 -37.21 -12.56
CA ALA A 88 -1.16 -38.13 -13.62
C ALA A 88 -2.63 -37.93 -14.02
N ASN A 89 -3.42 -37.12 -13.28
CA ASN A 89 -4.86 -36.98 -13.53
C ASN A 89 -5.28 -35.51 -13.71
N SER A 90 -4.68 -34.80 -14.66
CA SER A 90 -4.91 -33.36 -14.87
C SER A 90 -6.33 -33.03 -15.41
N PHE A 91 -7.07 -33.98 -15.95
CA PHE A 91 -8.40 -33.72 -16.53
C PHE A 91 -9.53 -33.45 -15.52
N PRO A 92 -9.60 -34.13 -14.34
CA PRO A 92 -10.58 -33.81 -13.31
C PRO A 92 -10.38 -32.41 -12.70
N LEU A 93 -9.14 -31.91 -12.67
CA LEU A 93 -8.77 -30.60 -12.08
C LEU A 93 -9.39 -29.40 -12.82
N MET A 94 -9.62 -29.49 -14.14
CA MET A 94 -10.23 -28.37 -14.88
C MET A 94 -11.73 -28.21 -14.58
N MET A 95 -12.46 -29.31 -14.45
CA MET A 95 -13.89 -29.25 -14.08
C MET A 95 -14.10 -28.85 -12.61
N GLU A 96 -13.19 -29.22 -11.71
CA GLU A 96 -13.18 -28.76 -10.33
C GLU A 96 -12.87 -27.26 -10.23
N ASN A 97 -11.98 -26.73 -11.07
CA ASN A 97 -11.65 -25.33 -11.12
C ASN A 97 -12.87 -24.44 -11.43
N ASP A 98 -13.77 -24.86 -12.31
CA ASP A 98 -14.99 -24.10 -12.63
C ASP A 98 -15.98 -24.07 -11.46
N LYS A 99 -16.14 -25.20 -10.77
CA LYS A 99 -16.97 -25.25 -9.56
C LYS A 99 -16.40 -24.41 -8.43
N VAL A 100 -15.09 -24.50 -8.19
CA VAL A 100 -14.39 -23.70 -7.19
C VAL A 100 -14.48 -22.21 -7.54
N LYS A 101 -14.30 -21.87 -8.81
CA LYS A 101 -14.44 -20.50 -9.30
C LYS A 101 -15.83 -19.93 -9.09
N ALA A 102 -16.87 -20.72 -9.41
CA ALA A 102 -18.26 -20.34 -9.20
C ALA A 102 -18.59 -20.17 -7.71
N ALA A 103 -18.17 -21.11 -6.87
CA ALA A 103 -18.34 -21.03 -5.41
C ALA A 103 -17.65 -19.80 -4.82
N SER A 104 -16.38 -19.55 -5.19
CA SER A 104 -15.61 -18.38 -4.73
C SER A 104 -16.25 -17.06 -5.18
N ARG A 105 -16.79 -17.01 -6.40
CA ARG A 105 -17.54 -15.84 -6.88
C ARG A 105 -18.79 -15.61 -6.05
N GLY A 106 -19.57 -16.67 -5.76
CA GLY A 106 -20.74 -16.59 -4.90
C GLY A 106 -20.40 -16.08 -3.50
N GLN A 107 -19.26 -16.49 -2.93
CA GLN A 107 -18.78 -15.99 -1.64
C GLN A 107 -18.39 -14.49 -1.71
N LEU A 108 -17.75 -14.03 -2.78
CA LEU A 108 -17.47 -12.60 -2.97
C LEU A 108 -18.75 -11.77 -3.07
N GLU A 109 -19.75 -12.25 -3.80
CA GLU A 109 -21.06 -11.61 -3.91
C GLU A 109 -21.80 -11.60 -2.55
N HIS A 110 -21.66 -12.67 -1.76
CA HIS A 110 -22.21 -12.73 -0.41
C HIS A 110 -21.58 -11.67 0.50
N ILE A 111 -20.25 -11.52 0.48
CA ILE A 111 -19.55 -10.48 1.26
C ILE A 111 -20.01 -9.07 0.84
N ILE A 112 -20.18 -8.80 -0.44
CA ILE A 112 -20.67 -7.51 -0.92
C ILE A 112 -22.04 -7.19 -0.31
N LYS A 113 -22.93 -8.18 -0.25
CA LYS A 113 -24.26 -8.05 0.38
C LYS A 113 -24.15 -7.92 1.90
N GLU A 114 -23.37 -8.78 2.55
CA GLU A 114 -23.16 -8.79 4.01
C GLU A 114 -22.63 -7.42 4.50
N GLN A 115 -21.68 -6.82 3.76
CA GLN A 115 -21.07 -5.54 4.08
C GLN A 115 -21.89 -4.33 3.56
N ALA A 116 -23.10 -4.56 3.04
CA ALA A 116 -23.97 -3.54 2.48
C ALA A 116 -23.27 -2.59 1.48
N ILE A 117 -22.36 -3.14 0.68
CA ILE A 117 -21.58 -2.34 -0.29
C ILE A 117 -22.47 -1.98 -1.46
N ALA A 118 -22.60 -0.68 -1.72
CA ALA A 118 -23.41 -0.21 -2.84
C ALA A 118 -22.87 -0.78 -4.17
N PRO A 119 -23.71 -1.40 -5.02
CA PRO A 119 -23.26 -2.02 -6.28
C PRO A 119 -22.47 -1.08 -7.18
N LYS A 120 -22.81 0.20 -7.16
CA LYS A 120 -22.11 1.23 -7.93
C LYS A 120 -20.63 1.43 -7.55
N LEU A 121 -20.20 0.99 -6.34
CA LEU A 121 -18.81 1.07 -5.91
C LEU A 121 -17.99 -0.12 -6.41
N VAL A 122 -18.62 -1.26 -6.67
CA VAL A 122 -17.93 -2.47 -7.13
C VAL A 122 -17.88 -2.48 -8.66
N GLU A 123 -16.69 -2.45 -9.23
CA GLU A 123 -16.51 -2.58 -10.67
C GLU A 123 -16.61 -4.04 -11.11
N LYS A 124 -15.89 -4.92 -10.39
CA LYS A 124 -15.91 -6.36 -10.68
C LYS A 124 -15.43 -7.20 -9.50
N THR A 125 -15.80 -8.48 -9.55
CA THR A 125 -15.25 -9.55 -8.72
C THR A 125 -14.42 -10.47 -9.58
N LEU A 126 -13.23 -10.84 -9.10
CA LEU A 126 -12.29 -11.70 -9.81
C LEU A 126 -11.93 -12.92 -8.96
N VAL A 127 -11.85 -14.07 -9.60
CA VAL A 127 -11.27 -15.29 -9.02
C VAL A 127 -10.13 -15.72 -9.93
N ARG A 128 -8.94 -15.84 -9.36
CA ARG A 128 -7.73 -16.30 -10.06
C ARG A 128 -7.18 -17.54 -9.38
N PHE A 129 -6.40 -18.33 -10.11
CA PHE A 129 -5.72 -19.53 -9.62
C PHE A 129 -4.23 -19.31 -9.71
N GLY A 130 -3.50 -19.59 -8.62
CA GLY A 130 -2.05 -19.44 -8.57
C GLY A 130 -1.55 -19.03 -7.20
N ARG A 131 -0.31 -18.54 -7.12
CA ARG A 131 0.27 -18.02 -5.87
C ARG A 131 -0.30 -16.66 -5.56
N SER A 132 -0.91 -16.49 -4.38
CA SER A 132 -1.66 -15.29 -4.01
C SER A 132 -0.92 -13.99 -4.29
N PHE A 133 0.32 -13.85 -3.84
CA PHE A 133 1.07 -12.59 -4.04
C PHE A 133 1.32 -12.28 -5.53
N HIS A 134 1.57 -13.30 -6.34
CA HIS A 134 1.83 -13.15 -7.76
C HIS A 134 0.56 -12.72 -8.50
N GLU A 135 -0.55 -13.42 -8.25
CA GLU A 135 -1.83 -13.11 -8.87
C GLU A 135 -2.37 -11.74 -8.48
N ILE A 136 -2.14 -11.31 -7.23
CA ILE A 136 -2.50 -9.97 -6.75
C ILE A 136 -1.68 -8.90 -7.48
N ALA A 137 -0.35 -9.05 -7.54
CA ALA A 137 0.53 -8.09 -8.21
C ALA A 137 0.28 -8.03 -9.72
N ASP A 138 0.00 -9.18 -10.36
CA ASP A 138 -0.35 -9.24 -11.77
C ASP A 138 -1.72 -8.63 -12.06
N ALA A 139 -2.72 -8.91 -11.24
CA ALA A 139 -4.03 -8.25 -11.34
C ALA A 139 -3.90 -6.72 -11.21
N ALA A 140 -3.12 -6.25 -10.24
CA ALA A 140 -2.89 -4.82 -10.05
C ALA A 140 -2.25 -4.18 -11.29
N ARG A 141 -1.28 -4.86 -11.91
CA ARG A 141 -0.60 -4.40 -13.13
C ARG A 141 -1.54 -4.39 -14.33
N THR A 142 -2.23 -5.50 -14.58
CA THR A 142 -3.12 -5.68 -15.73
C THR A 142 -4.30 -4.72 -15.69
N LEU A 143 -4.86 -4.49 -14.51
CA LEU A 143 -6.00 -3.59 -14.31
C LEU A 143 -5.58 -2.13 -14.11
N LYS A 144 -4.27 -1.86 -14.00
CA LYS A 144 -3.71 -0.53 -13.74
C LYS A 144 -4.37 0.14 -12.53
N VAL A 145 -4.48 -0.61 -11.42
CA VAL A 145 -5.10 -0.06 -10.20
C VAL A 145 -4.19 0.98 -9.55
N ASP A 146 -4.80 1.97 -8.91
CA ASP A 146 -4.08 3.07 -8.27
C ASP A 146 -3.65 2.74 -6.84
N LEU A 147 -4.34 1.79 -6.20
CA LEU A 147 -4.12 1.40 -4.81
C LEU A 147 -4.52 -0.05 -4.58
N ILE A 148 -3.72 -0.77 -3.79
CA ILE A 148 -4.12 -2.04 -3.19
C ILE A 148 -4.43 -1.80 -1.71
N ILE A 149 -5.56 -2.31 -1.21
CA ILE A 149 -5.87 -2.34 0.22
C ILE A 149 -5.95 -3.79 0.65
N ILE A 150 -5.04 -4.21 1.54
CA ILE A 150 -4.86 -5.61 1.93
C ILE A 150 -4.69 -5.74 3.44
N SER A 151 -5.14 -6.85 4.01
CA SER A 151 -4.92 -7.17 5.43
C SER A 151 -3.50 -7.66 5.70
N THR A 152 -3.01 -7.49 6.93
CA THR A 152 -1.70 -8.00 7.35
C THR A 152 -1.63 -9.51 7.37
N HIS A 153 -2.72 -10.19 7.73
CA HIS A 153 -2.80 -11.65 7.87
C HIS A 153 -3.95 -12.19 7.03
N GLY A 154 -3.75 -13.40 6.51
CA GLY A 154 -4.77 -14.16 5.84
C GLY A 154 -5.30 -15.28 6.73
N TYR A 155 -5.96 -16.25 6.12
CA TYR A 155 -6.61 -17.40 6.75
C TYR A 155 -5.70 -18.21 7.68
N THR A 156 -4.38 -18.23 7.45
CA THR A 156 -3.42 -19.00 8.27
C THR A 156 -3.06 -18.37 9.61
N GLY A 157 -3.44 -17.11 9.83
CA GLY A 157 -3.49 -16.43 11.14
C GLY A 157 -2.30 -16.63 12.08
N LEU A 158 -1.05 -16.55 11.61
CA LEU A 158 0.14 -16.57 12.47
C LEU A 158 0.18 -15.32 13.35
N LYS A 159 -0.36 -15.42 14.57
CA LYS A 159 -0.54 -14.33 15.55
C LYS A 159 0.74 -13.59 15.96
N HIS A 160 1.90 -14.11 15.60
CA HIS A 160 3.21 -13.57 15.98
C HIS A 160 3.99 -12.92 14.84
N ALA A 161 3.54 -13.01 13.59
CA ALA A 161 4.18 -12.33 12.47
C ALA A 161 3.62 -10.91 12.32
N LEU A 162 4.48 -9.90 12.27
CA LEU A 162 4.10 -8.50 12.06
C LEU A 162 3.43 -8.29 10.70
N LEU A 163 3.78 -9.13 9.71
CA LEU A 163 3.23 -9.08 8.36
C LEU A 163 3.19 -10.50 7.78
N GLY A 164 2.06 -10.92 7.23
CA GLY A 164 1.91 -12.22 6.57
C GLY A 164 2.75 -12.30 5.29
N SER A 165 3.24 -13.50 4.96
CA SER A 165 4.14 -13.74 3.82
C SER A 165 3.57 -13.26 2.48
N THR A 166 2.26 -13.38 2.26
CA THR A 166 1.59 -12.88 1.06
C THR A 166 1.61 -11.35 1.03
N THR A 167 1.25 -10.70 2.13
CA THR A 167 1.18 -9.24 2.21
C THR A 167 2.57 -8.61 2.07
N GLU A 168 3.60 -9.19 2.72
CA GLU A 168 4.99 -8.74 2.56
C GLU A 168 5.42 -8.76 1.09
N ARG A 169 5.14 -9.86 0.39
CA ARG A 169 5.48 -9.99 -1.03
C ARG A 169 4.66 -9.05 -1.91
N VAL A 170 3.37 -8.85 -1.61
CA VAL A 170 2.55 -7.86 -2.33
C VAL A 170 3.14 -6.47 -2.18
N VAL A 171 3.49 -6.03 -0.97
CA VAL A 171 4.14 -4.73 -0.72
C VAL A 171 5.42 -4.58 -1.53
N ARG A 172 6.21 -5.66 -1.65
CA ARG A 172 7.50 -5.65 -2.37
C ARG A 172 7.35 -5.61 -3.89
N TYR A 173 6.31 -6.25 -4.45
CA TYR A 173 6.18 -6.48 -5.90
C TYR A 173 5.00 -5.75 -6.56
N ALA A 174 4.15 -5.07 -5.79
CA ALA A 174 3.02 -4.33 -6.33
C ALA A 174 3.49 -3.19 -7.25
N PRO A 175 2.78 -2.93 -8.36
CA PRO A 175 3.08 -1.83 -9.27
C PRO A 175 2.57 -0.47 -8.77
N CYS A 176 1.84 -0.43 -7.65
CA CYS A 176 1.19 0.74 -7.08
C CYS A 176 1.32 0.75 -5.55
N PRO A 177 1.00 1.86 -4.86
CA PRO A 177 0.93 1.92 -3.41
C PRO A 177 0.05 0.83 -2.80
N VAL A 178 0.42 0.38 -1.59
CA VAL A 178 -0.29 -0.64 -0.84
C VAL A 178 -0.62 -0.10 0.54
N LEU A 179 -1.90 -0.06 0.87
CA LEU A 179 -2.39 0.21 2.22
C LEU A 179 -2.59 -1.13 2.93
N VAL A 180 -1.85 -1.32 4.02
CA VAL A 180 -1.93 -2.54 4.82
C VAL A 180 -2.77 -2.27 6.05
N VAL A 181 -3.87 -3.02 6.19
CA VAL A 181 -4.81 -2.91 7.31
C VAL A 181 -4.53 -4.01 8.33
N ARG A 182 -4.32 -3.65 9.58
CA ARG A 182 -4.09 -4.59 10.68
C ARG A 182 -5.42 -5.00 11.32
N GLU A 183 -5.46 -6.16 11.93
CA GLU A 183 -6.65 -6.64 12.63
C GLU A 183 -6.99 -5.77 13.85
N ARG A 184 -5.94 -5.35 14.59
CA ARG A 184 -6.05 -4.50 15.78
C ARG A 184 -5.19 -3.27 15.59
N GLU A 185 -5.83 -2.14 15.39
CA GLU A 185 -5.17 -0.83 15.26
C GLU A 185 -6.13 0.27 15.72
N HIS A 186 -5.61 1.49 15.83
CA HIS A 186 -6.47 2.64 16.02
C HIS A 186 -7.36 2.84 14.79
N GLU A 187 -8.66 2.74 14.99
CA GLU A 187 -9.62 2.85 13.89
C GLU A 187 -9.96 4.32 13.62
N PHE A 188 -9.78 4.73 12.38
CA PHE A 188 -10.20 6.05 11.90
C PHE A 188 -11.38 5.97 10.92
N VAL A 189 -11.87 4.75 10.64
CA VAL A 189 -13.07 4.49 9.88
C VAL A 189 -14.19 4.19 10.88
N GLN A 190 -15.20 5.05 10.94
CA GLN A 190 -16.39 4.85 11.76
C GLN A 190 -17.52 4.33 10.87
N ALA A 191 -18.31 3.39 11.42
CA ALA A 191 -19.58 3.01 10.81
C ALA A 191 -20.59 4.14 11.07
N ASP A 192 -21.25 4.60 10.01
CA ASP A 192 -22.37 5.54 10.09
C ASP A 192 -23.59 4.87 10.75
#